data_48945185cf66199e15f1a3e888f01acb
#
_entry.id   48945185cf66199e15f1a3e888f01acb
#
_cell.length_a   1.000
_cell.length_b   1.000
_cell.length_c   1.000
_cell.angle_alpha   90.00
_cell.angle_beta   90.00
_cell.angle_gamma   90.00
#
_symmetry.space_group_name_H-M   'P 1'
#
loop_
_entity.id
_entity.type
_entity.pdbx_description
1 polymer ?
#
loop_
_entity_poly.entity_id
_entity_poly.type
_entity_poly.pdbx_seq_one_letter_code
_entity_poly.pdbx_strand_id
1 'polypeptide(L)'
;MRTLLACALALVSAAAHAQTPAKAPAPAAAAAAAPAPSMEIFTEMRDGVKLAADVYLPQGTGPWPVIVTRTPYGKTNMFRAGGGPHLVAAGYAYVVQDVRGKGHSQGFYAAFVNDIEDGYDTVEALARQPWSNGKIGITGTSAMGITSNMAAIAQPPHLKAAYVIVAPNETFSTSFLGGVPKDKDTVGWMKGQGVSDEAIARSLAGATRSVFTERLGPGPLIKYAQIPMWNVGGWYDIFNTGSVKNFQVLQNQGLAGARGNQRLTMGPFGHGALSGDLAYPGEDGLGPVMATANNNDVRWFDYWLKGVQNGVMDEPPVDLFVMAAARKGAYSPKNHWIHAANWPLDYRATRYFLTPDLGLTTTAPTAPAAKTSYRFDPANPVTTFGGANLQFERGPQDQRQVKARQDYLRFQTPVLDRDTTIAGPVSVELYGATDGPDTDFMAKLVDVYPDGYEALVLDAPIRARYRNGRNPEDVRMMTPGAPEKLTIDMWNTAITFEKGHRIAVHITSSNSPRFVVNHNNGDEPGDPKPPRVATNTVYFDKDHPSAVVLPVVYLNDGR
;
A
#
# COMPACT_ATOMS: atom_id res chain seq x y z
N MET A 1 49.02 1.07 -71.35
CA MET A 1 50.28 0.64 -70.69
C MET A 1 50.05 0.66 -69.20
N ARG A 2 50.40 -0.40 -68.56
CA ARG A 2 50.05 -0.81 -67.19
C ARG A 2 50.84 0.00 -66.17
N THR A 3 50.16 0.48 -65.12
CA THR A 3 50.82 0.97 -63.89
C THR A 3 50.17 0.32 -62.70
N LEU A 4 50.97 -0.40 -61.93
CA LEU A 4 50.62 -1.13 -60.72
C LEU A 4 50.53 -0.16 -59.54
N LEU A 5 49.46 -0.32 -58.75
CA LEU A 5 49.28 0.38 -57.48
C LEU A 5 49.56 -0.63 -56.33
N ALA A 6 50.54 -0.32 -55.52
CA ALA A 6 50.92 -1.13 -54.36
C ALA A 6 50.03 -0.71 -53.14
N CYS A 7 49.29 -1.66 -52.57
CA CYS A 7 48.61 -1.49 -51.30
C CYS A 7 49.54 -1.89 -50.14
N ALA A 8 49.78 -0.98 -49.21
CA ALA A 8 50.44 -1.25 -47.94
C ALA A 8 49.38 -1.74 -46.94
N LEU A 9 49.50 -2.97 -46.45
CA LEU A 9 48.75 -3.52 -45.31
C LEU A 9 49.37 -3.01 -44.01
N ALA A 10 48.59 -2.26 -43.21
CA ALA A 10 48.91 -1.98 -41.81
C ALA A 10 48.29 -3.07 -40.95
N LEU A 11 49.13 -3.89 -40.30
CA LEU A 11 48.74 -4.85 -39.30
C LEU A 11 48.40 -4.10 -37.98
N VAL A 12 47.12 -4.08 -37.58
CA VAL A 12 46.68 -3.68 -36.26
C VAL A 12 46.60 -4.96 -35.40
N SER A 13 47.50 -5.10 -34.45
CA SER A 13 47.48 -6.18 -33.45
C SER A 13 46.37 -5.90 -32.44
N ALA A 14 45.28 -6.64 -32.50
CA ALA A 14 44.24 -6.64 -31.47
C ALA A 14 44.73 -7.52 -30.29
N ALA A 15 45.05 -6.88 -29.17
CA ALA A 15 45.26 -7.58 -27.91
C ALA A 15 43.89 -8.08 -27.38
N ALA A 16 43.65 -9.36 -27.47
CA ALA A 16 42.50 -10.01 -26.86
C ALA A 16 42.65 -10.00 -25.34
N HIS A 17 41.90 -9.17 -24.65
CA HIS A 17 41.72 -9.32 -23.21
C HIS A 17 40.83 -10.52 -22.96
N ALA A 18 41.40 -11.59 -22.42
CA ALA A 18 40.66 -12.75 -21.94
C ALA A 18 39.80 -12.30 -20.73
N GLN A 19 38.50 -12.14 -20.93
CA GLN A 19 37.54 -12.00 -19.85
C GLN A 19 37.42 -13.34 -19.13
N THR A 20 37.81 -13.37 -17.87
CA THR A 20 37.57 -14.51 -16.98
C THR A 20 36.05 -14.71 -16.90
N PRO A 21 35.50 -15.91 -17.14
CA PRO A 21 34.08 -16.14 -17.04
C PRO A 21 33.63 -15.87 -15.59
N ALA A 22 32.62 -15.02 -15.43
CA ALA A 22 31.99 -14.79 -14.15
C ALA A 22 31.52 -16.13 -13.58
N LYS A 23 31.94 -16.43 -12.35
CA LYS A 23 31.52 -17.62 -11.61
C LYS A 23 30.01 -17.64 -11.53
N ALA A 24 29.38 -18.66 -12.09
CA ALA A 24 27.93 -18.84 -11.97
C ALA A 24 27.53 -18.76 -10.49
N PRO A 25 26.42 -18.06 -10.14
CA PRO A 25 25.95 -18.04 -8.77
C PRO A 25 25.73 -19.49 -8.31
N ALA A 26 26.21 -19.80 -7.12
CA ALA A 26 25.95 -21.10 -6.50
C ALA A 26 24.44 -21.36 -6.48
N PRO A 27 23.96 -22.58 -6.76
CA PRO A 27 22.56 -22.88 -6.67
C PRO A 27 22.07 -22.50 -5.26
N ALA A 28 21.00 -21.71 -5.19
CA ALA A 28 20.36 -21.37 -3.92
C ALA A 28 20.11 -22.68 -3.16
N ALA A 29 20.59 -22.76 -1.93
CA ALA A 29 20.36 -23.93 -1.09
C ALA A 29 18.87 -24.22 -1.11
N ALA A 30 18.48 -25.43 -1.50
CA ALA A 30 17.08 -25.85 -1.52
C ALA A 30 16.51 -25.58 -0.13
N ALA A 31 15.52 -24.69 -0.03
CA ALA A 31 14.88 -24.40 1.24
C ALA A 31 14.37 -25.74 1.81
N ALA A 32 14.82 -26.10 3.01
CA ALA A 32 14.41 -27.34 3.65
C ALA A 32 12.87 -27.39 3.64
N ALA A 33 12.30 -28.56 3.32
CA ALA A 33 10.84 -28.73 3.28
C ALA A 33 10.21 -28.24 4.60
N ALA A 34 9.02 -27.64 4.53
CA ALA A 34 8.29 -27.26 5.73
C ALA A 34 8.03 -28.52 6.57
N PRO A 35 8.12 -28.44 7.91
CA PRO A 35 7.78 -29.60 8.75
C PRO A 35 6.33 -30.02 8.46
N ALA A 36 6.09 -31.34 8.56
CA ALA A 36 4.72 -31.84 8.47
C ALA A 36 3.88 -31.28 9.62
N PRO A 37 2.60 -30.98 9.39
CA PRO A 37 1.69 -30.59 10.47
C PRO A 37 1.54 -31.75 11.47
N SER A 38 1.28 -31.42 12.74
CA SER A 38 0.96 -32.40 13.78
C SER A 38 -0.34 -33.15 13.45
N MET A 39 -1.30 -32.45 12.83
CA MET A 39 -2.56 -33.01 12.34
C MET A 39 -3.22 -32.05 11.33
N GLU A 40 -4.09 -32.59 10.49
CA GLU A 40 -5.08 -31.84 9.73
C GLU A 40 -6.44 -31.97 10.42
N ILE A 41 -7.16 -30.85 10.53
CA ILE A 41 -8.50 -30.82 11.10
C ILE A 41 -9.49 -30.20 10.11
N PHE A 42 -10.75 -30.54 10.24
CA PHE A 42 -11.86 -29.94 9.49
C PHE A 42 -12.82 -29.27 10.46
N THR A 43 -13.00 -27.97 10.32
CA THR A 43 -13.95 -27.19 11.12
C THR A 43 -15.24 -27.00 10.34
N GLU A 44 -16.36 -27.47 10.89
CA GLU A 44 -17.68 -27.25 10.31
C GLU A 44 -18.18 -25.85 10.63
N MET A 45 -18.51 -25.10 9.59
CA MET A 45 -19.12 -23.77 9.67
C MET A 45 -20.62 -23.89 9.95
N ARG A 46 -21.26 -22.81 10.35
CA ARG A 46 -22.71 -22.76 10.71
C ARG A 46 -23.65 -23.20 9.57
N ASP A 47 -23.18 -23.16 8.35
CA ASP A 47 -23.91 -23.60 7.14
C ASP A 47 -23.54 -25.02 6.67
N GLY A 48 -22.76 -25.76 7.47
CA GLY A 48 -22.35 -27.14 7.21
C GLY A 48 -21.11 -27.29 6.31
N VAL A 49 -20.57 -26.20 5.77
CA VAL A 49 -19.32 -26.23 4.97
C VAL A 49 -18.14 -26.53 5.90
N LYS A 50 -17.24 -27.43 5.47
CA LYS A 50 -16.06 -27.82 6.26
C LYS A 50 -14.80 -27.14 5.73
N LEU A 51 -14.09 -26.41 6.62
CA LEU A 51 -12.83 -25.75 6.31
C LEU A 51 -11.67 -26.54 6.88
N ALA A 52 -10.67 -26.81 6.03
CA ALA A 52 -9.47 -27.58 6.35
C ALA A 52 -8.38 -26.69 6.98
N ALA A 53 -7.74 -27.19 8.04
CA ALA A 53 -6.62 -26.51 8.66
C ALA A 53 -5.51 -27.48 9.05
N ASP A 54 -4.26 -27.05 8.84
CA ASP A 54 -3.06 -27.70 9.35
C ASP A 54 -2.75 -27.14 10.75
N VAL A 55 -2.50 -28.02 11.71
CA VAL A 55 -2.17 -27.68 13.09
C VAL A 55 -0.73 -28.05 13.37
N TYR A 56 0.04 -27.14 13.91
CA TYR A 56 1.43 -27.31 14.33
C TYR A 56 1.51 -27.09 15.84
N LEU A 57 1.77 -28.17 16.59
CA LEU A 57 1.82 -28.11 18.06
C LEU A 57 3.27 -27.89 18.54
N PRO A 58 3.45 -27.10 19.62
CA PRO A 58 4.73 -27.01 20.31
C PRO A 58 5.16 -28.35 20.92
N GLN A 59 6.42 -28.48 21.26
CA GLN A 59 6.91 -29.60 22.06
C GLN A 59 6.35 -29.51 23.49
N GLY A 60 6.12 -30.67 24.12
CA GLY A 60 5.63 -30.78 25.50
C GLY A 60 4.16 -31.13 25.59
N THR A 61 3.57 -30.85 26.75
CA THR A 61 2.17 -31.14 27.03
C THR A 61 1.36 -29.85 27.09
N GLY A 62 0.28 -29.77 26.28
CA GLY A 62 -0.68 -28.65 26.29
C GLY A 62 -1.55 -28.61 27.57
N PRO A 63 -2.63 -27.84 27.56
CA PRO A 63 -3.13 -27.09 26.43
C PRO A 63 -2.38 -25.77 26.18
N TRP A 64 -2.26 -25.37 24.91
CA TRP A 64 -1.53 -24.16 24.49
C TRP A 64 -2.48 -23.03 24.07
N PRO A 65 -2.05 -21.76 24.17
CA PRO A 65 -2.70 -20.68 23.45
C PRO A 65 -2.50 -20.89 21.95
N VAL A 66 -3.51 -20.50 21.15
CA VAL A 66 -3.56 -20.79 19.72
C VAL A 66 -3.39 -19.49 18.94
N ILE A 67 -2.59 -19.53 17.87
CA ILE A 67 -2.55 -18.48 16.87
C ILE A 67 -3.02 -19.06 15.54
N VAL A 68 -3.99 -18.39 14.89
CA VAL A 68 -4.55 -18.84 13.62
C VAL A 68 -4.27 -17.83 12.50
N THR A 69 -3.95 -18.36 11.32
CA THR A 69 -3.89 -17.63 10.06
C THR A 69 -4.87 -18.27 9.08
N ARG A 70 -5.73 -17.47 8.43
CA ARG A 70 -6.69 -17.94 7.43
C ARG A 70 -6.27 -17.43 6.05
N THR A 71 -6.05 -18.35 5.08
CA THR A 71 -5.35 -18.05 3.83
C THR A 71 -6.13 -18.48 2.58
N PRO A 72 -6.15 -17.65 1.50
CA PRO A 72 -6.62 -18.06 0.19
C PRO A 72 -5.53 -18.71 -0.68
N TYR A 73 -4.30 -18.85 -0.16
CA TYR A 73 -3.12 -19.24 -0.94
C TYR A 73 -2.71 -20.70 -0.77
N GLY A 74 -3.48 -21.48 0.00
CA GLY A 74 -3.17 -22.86 0.34
C GLY A 74 -2.33 -22.99 1.61
N LYS A 75 -2.89 -23.67 2.62
CA LYS A 75 -2.33 -23.81 3.97
C LYS A 75 -0.93 -24.42 4.00
N THR A 76 -0.63 -25.37 3.10
CA THR A 76 0.64 -26.10 3.07
C THR A 76 1.86 -25.18 2.90
N ASN A 77 1.72 -24.09 2.14
CA ASN A 77 2.81 -23.16 1.86
C ASN A 77 2.91 -22.02 2.89
N MET A 78 1.86 -21.82 3.70
CA MET A 78 1.74 -20.64 4.56
C MET A 78 2.33 -20.81 5.95
N PHE A 79 2.72 -22.02 6.37
CA PHE A 79 3.35 -22.21 7.68
C PHE A 79 4.59 -21.32 7.87
N ARG A 80 5.51 -21.34 6.91
CA ARG A 80 6.72 -20.50 6.97
C ARG A 80 6.43 -19.04 6.68
N ALA A 81 5.64 -18.76 5.66
CA ALA A 81 5.33 -17.40 5.25
C ALA A 81 4.47 -16.64 6.26
N GLY A 82 3.66 -17.35 7.06
CA GLY A 82 2.82 -16.79 8.12
C GLY A 82 3.48 -16.71 9.50
N GLY A 83 4.79 -16.97 9.63
CA GLY A 83 5.49 -16.88 10.91
C GLY A 83 5.35 -18.11 11.80
N GLY A 84 4.82 -19.23 11.30
CA GLY A 84 4.59 -20.45 12.09
C GLY A 84 5.80 -20.97 12.86
N PRO A 85 7.02 -21.06 12.27
CA PRO A 85 8.16 -21.63 12.97
C PRO A 85 8.50 -20.90 14.28
N HIS A 86 8.55 -19.58 14.31
CA HIS A 86 8.91 -18.83 15.50
C HIS A 86 7.76 -18.80 16.53
N LEU A 87 6.51 -18.78 16.07
CA LEU A 87 5.35 -18.84 16.96
C LEU A 87 5.24 -20.20 17.66
N VAL A 88 5.47 -21.30 16.92
CA VAL A 88 5.54 -22.65 17.54
C VAL A 88 6.70 -22.75 18.51
N ALA A 89 7.88 -22.23 18.15
CA ALA A 89 9.03 -22.18 19.06
C ALA A 89 8.77 -21.33 20.31
N ALA A 90 7.94 -20.30 20.20
CA ALA A 90 7.49 -19.49 21.33
C ALA A 90 6.38 -20.16 22.17
N GLY A 91 5.96 -21.38 21.85
CA GLY A 91 5.00 -22.15 22.65
C GLY A 91 3.52 -21.88 22.30
N TYR A 92 3.22 -21.52 21.07
CA TYR A 92 1.86 -21.40 20.53
C TYR A 92 1.51 -22.60 19.66
N ALA A 93 0.33 -23.17 19.81
CA ALA A 93 -0.24 -23.99 18.77
C ALA A 93 -0.56 -23.07 17.57
N TYR A 94 0.07 -23.32 16.42
CA TYR A 94 -0.14 -22.51 15.22
C TYR A 94 -1.03 -23.23 14.22
N VAL A 95 -2.07 -22.56 13.76
CA VAL A 95 -3.07 -23.12 12.86
C VAL A 95 -3.08 -22.33 11.56
N VAL A 96 -2.98 -23.03 10.43
CA VAL A 96 -3.15 -22.44 9.09
C VAL A 96 -4.37 -23.04 8.44
N GLN A 97 -5.40 -22.23 8.22
CA GLN A 97 -6.66 -22.66 7.63
C GLN A 97 -6.80 -22.15 6.20
N ASP A 98 -7.14 -23.05 5.28
CA ASP A 98 -7.64 -22.67 3.94
C ASP A 98 -9.00 -21.99 4.08
N VAL A 99 -9.19 -20.80 3.47
CA VAL A 99 -10.51 -20.18 3.42
C VAL A 99 -11.45 -20.99 2.54
N ARG A 100 -12.73 -20.74 2.66
CA ARG A 100 -13.81 -21.41 1.89
C ARG A 100 -13.50 -21.49 0.40
N GLY A 101 -13.62 -22.69 -0.19
CA GLY A 101 -13.37 -22.94 -1.62
C GLY A 101 -11.90 -22.89 -2.05
N LYS A 102 -10.96 -22.95 -1.10
CA LYS A 102 -9.51 -23.01 -1.36
C LYS A 102 -8.87 -24.25 -0.75
N GLY A 103 -7.78 -24.71 -1.37
CA GLY A 103 -7.00 -25.86 -0.90
C GLY A 103 -7.88 -27.07 -0.64
N HIS A 104 -7.88 -27.56 0.60
CA HIS A 104 -8.70 -28.70 1.04
C HIS A 104 -10.07 -28.29 1.64
N SER A 105 -10.36 -26.98 1.72
CA SER A 105 -11.65 -26.48 2.23
C SER A 105 -12.77 -26.65 1.21
N GLN A 106 -13.94 -27.01 1.70
CA GLN A 106 -15.15 -27.13 0.90
C GLN A 106 -15.75 -25.76 0.54
N GLY A 107 -16.80 -25.76 -0.26
CA GLY A 107 -17.57 -24.59 -0.66
C GLY A 107 -17.03 -23.91 -1.90
N PHE A 108 -17.47 -22.67 -2.13
CA PHE A 108 -17.09 -21.84 -3.25
C PHE A 108 -16.33 -20.59 -2.78
N TYR A 109 -15.23 -20.27 -3.45
CA TYR A 109 -14.45 -19.08 -3.11
C TYR A 109 -15.08 -17.82 -3.68
N ALA A 110 -15.53 -16.95 -2.79
CA ALA A 110 -15.87 -15.56 -3.07
C ALA A 110 -15.02 -14.69 -2.15
N ALA A 111 -14.06 -13.96 -2.72
CA ALA A 111 -13.04 -13.25 -1.95
C ALA A 111 -13.67 -12.39 -0.85
N PHE A 112 -13.35 -12.71 0.39
CA PHE A 112 -13.74 -12.02 1.62
C PHE A 112 -15.23 -11.98 1.96
N VAL A 113 -16.11 -12.57 1.17
CA VAL A 113 -17.59 -12.48 1.35
C VAL A 113 -18.06 -13.21 2.62
N ASN A 114 -17.49 -14.38 2.91
CA ASN A 114 -17.89 -15.22 4.05
C ASN A 114 -16.96 -15.12 5.27
N ASP A 115 -15.92 -14.28 5.20
CA ASP A 115 -14.83 -14.32 6.19
C ASP A 115 -15.20 -13.77 7.57
N ILE A 116 -16.31 -13.06 7.71
CA ILE A 116 -16.85 -12.63 9.01
C ILE A 116 -17.37 -13.87 9.76
N GLU A 117 -18.31 -14.58 9.16
CA GLU A 117 -18.98 -15.74 9.74
C GLU A 117 -18.02 -16.91 9.89
N ASP A 118 -17.25 -17.24 8.85
CA ASP A 118 -16.25 -18.31 8.87
C ASP A 118 -15.14 -18.03 9.88
N GLY A 119 -14.77 -16.76 10.06
CA GLY A 119 -13.80 -16.33 11.05
C GLY A 119 -14.28 -16.56 12.48
N TYR A 120 -15.53 -16.20 12.77
CA TYR A 120 -16.15 -16.47 14.06
C TYR A 120 -16.17 -17.97 14.36
N ASP A 121 -16.75 -18.76 13.44
CA ASP A 121 -16.91 -20.21 13.61
C ASP A 121 -15.57 -20.92 13.80
N THR A 122 -14.55 -20.50 13.05
CA THR A 122 -13.17 -21.01 13.17
C THR A 122 -12.60 -20.74 14.56
N VAL A 123 -12.64 -19.49 15.03
CA VAL A 123 -12.10 -19.13 16.36
C VAL A 123 -12.76 -19.92 17.47
N GLU A 124 -14.10 -20.01 17.45
CA GLU A 124 -14.85 -20.73 18.47
C GLU A 124 -14.65 -22.24 18.42
N ALA A 125 -14.44 -22.82 17.24
CA ALA A 125 -14.12 -24.24 17.10
C ALA A 125 -12.70 -24.56 17.59
N LEU A 126 -11.72 -23.69 17.31
CA LEU A 126 -10.34 -23.85 17.79
C LEU A 126 -10.24 -23.71 19.31
N ALA A 127 -11.04 -22.85 19.91
CA ALA A 127 -11.06 -22.67 21.36
C ALA A 127 -11.52 -23.92 22.10
N ARG A 128 -12.35 -24.79 21.48
CA ARG A 128 -12.87 -26.03 22.05
C ARG A 128 -11.99 -27.25 21.82
N GLN A 129 -10.89 -27.12 21.09
CA GLN A 129 -9.99 -28.26 20.83
C GLN A 129 -9.29 -28.70 22.13
N PRO A 130 -9.07 -30.03 22.36
CA PRO A 130 -8.47 -30.55 23.60
C PRO A 130 -7.03 -30.07 23.83
N TRP A 131 -6.34 -29.64 22.78
CA TRP A 131 -4.98 -29.07 22.84
C TRP A 131 -4.98 -27.55 23.01
N SER A 132 -6.12 -26.87 22.92
CA SER A 132 -6.28 -25.42 23.07
C SER A 132 -6.61 -25.05 24.53
N ASN A 133 -5.99 -23.98 25.04
CA ASN A 133 -6.34 -23.42 26.35
C ASN A 133 -7.51 -22.40 26.25
N GLY A 134 -8.17 -22.27 25.10
CA GLY A 134 -9.30 -21.38 24.87
C GLY A 134 -8.91 -19.93 24.59
N LYS A 135 -7.62 -19.58 24.56
CA LYS A 135 -7.18 -18.22 24.18
C LYS A 135 -6.64 -18.22 22.74
N ILE A 136 -7.34 -17.52 21.86
CA ILE A 136 -7.02 -17.47 20.43
C ILE A 136 -6.47 -16.10 20.07
N GLY A 137 -5.34 -16.09 19.37
CA GLY A 137 -4.81 -14.95 18.62
C GLY A 137 -5.02 -15.17 17.13
N ILE A 138 -5.07 -14.09 16.35
CA ILE A 138 -5.13 -14.15 14.89
C ILE A 138 -4.05 -13.27 14.27
N THR A 139 -3.43 -13.77 13.21
CA THR A 139 -2.41 -13.02 12.49
C THR A 139 -2.51 -13.24 10.99
N GLY A 140 -2.01 -12.27 10.22
CA GLY A 140 -1.92 -12.42 8.78
C GLY A 140 -1.39 -11.20 8.06
N THR A 141 -0.77 -11.46 6.93
CA THR A 141 -0.24 -10.46 6.01
C THR A 141 -1.14 -10.37 4.79
N SER A 142 -1.45 -9.14 4.31
CA SER A 142 -2.19 -8.93 3.06
C SER A 142 -3.61 -9.54 3.12
N ALA A 143 -3.98 -10.42 2.21
CA ALA A 143 -5.28 -11.11 2.21
C ALA A 143 -5.55 -11.85 3.54
N MET A 144 -4.53 -12.43 4.16
CA MET A 144 -4.65 -13.06 5.48
C MET A 144 -4.88 -12.03 6.59
N GLY A 145 -4.40 -10.79 6.42
CA GLY A 145 -4.73 -9.67 7.30
C GLY A 145 -6.17 -9.20 7.11
N ILE A 146 -6.72 -9.26 5.90
CA ILE A 146 -8.14 -8.99 5.64
C ILE A 146 -9.00 -10.01 6.39
N THR A 147 -8.71 -11.30 6.25
CA THR A 147 -9.46 -12.36 6.97
C THR A 147 -9.33 -12.22 8.48
N SER A 148 -8.19 -11.72 8.99
CA SER A 148 -7.99 -11.43 10.41
C SER A 148 -8.88 -10.27 10.88
N ASN A 149 -8.94 -9.18 10.14
CA ASN A 149 -9.83 -8.05 10.42
C ASN A 149 -11.30 -8.47 10.38
N MET A 150 -11.69 -9.30 9.40
CA MET A 150 -13.06 -9.80 9.27
C MET A 150 -13.47 -10.69 10.45
N ALA A 151 -12.57 -11.57 10.92
CA ALA A 151 -12.79 -12.36 12.12
C ALA A 151 -12.93 -11.49 13.39
N ALA A 152 -12.13 -10.41 13.48
CA ALA A 152 -12.18 -9.50 14.63
C ALA A 152 -13.52 -8.75 14.75
N ILE A 153 -14.09 -8.28 13.63
CA ILE A 153 -15.39 -7.60 13.63
C ILE A 153 -16.57 -8.53 13.91
N ALA A 154 -16.39 -9.85 13.74
CA ALA A 154 -17.37 -10.87 14.10
C ALA A 154 -17.47 -11.07 15.63
N GLN A 155 -16.54 -10.54 16.41
CA GLN A 155 -16.50 -10.56 17.88
C GLN A 155 -16.55 -11.97 18.52
N PRO A 156 -15.78 -12.96 18.08
CA PRO A 156 -15.79 -14.27 18.73
C PRO A 156 -15.22 -14.14 20.15
N PRO A 157 -15.90 -14.68 21.19
CA PRO A 157 -15.54 -14.49 22.60
C PRO A 157 -14.13 -14.97 22.97
N HIS A 158 -13.62 -15.97 22.24
CA HIS A 158 -12.30 -16.55 22.53
C HIS A 158 -11.15 -15.85 21.79
N LEU A 159 -11.43 -14.91 20.86
CA LEU A 159 -10.40 -14.09 20.22
C LEU A 159 -9.90 -13.02 21.19
N LYS A 160 -8.59 -13.00 21.45
CA LYS A 160 -7.99 -12.14 22.49
C LYS A 160 -7.10 -11.03 21.94
N ALA A 161 -6.45 -11.24 20.80
CA ALA A 161 -5.59 -10.27 20.16
C ALA A 161 -5.41 -10.56 18.66
N ALA A 162 -5.06 -9.54 17.90
CA ALA A 162 -4.66 -9.68 16.51
C ALA A 162 -3.32 -8.97 16.21
N TYR A 163 -2.54 -9.53 15.28
CA TYR A 163 -1.34 -8.91 14.73
C TYR A 163 -1.47 -8.90 13.22
N VAL A 164 -1.75 -7.72 12.64
CA VAL A 164 -2.21 -7.58 11.25
C VAL A 164 -1.19 -6.78 10.45
N ILE A 165 -0.67 -7.38 9.38
CA ILE A 165 0.41 -6.81 8.59
C ILE A 165 -0.14 -6.44 7.20
N VAL A 166 0.08 -5.20 6.77
CA VAL A 166 -0.24 -4.66 5.43
C VAL A 166 -1.62 -5.10 4.95
N ALA A 167 -2.66 -4.75 5.71
CA ALA A 167 -4.05 -5.07 5.37
C ALA A 167 -4.89 -3.79 5.21
N PRO A 168 -5.81 -3.76 4.23
CA PRO A 168 -6.67 -2.61 4.02
C PRO A 168 -7.73 -2.49 5.14
N ASN A 169 -8.21 -1.27 5.35
CA ASN A 169 -9.49 -1.06 6.01
C ASN A 169 -10.64 -1.39 5.06
N GLU A 170 -10.52 -0.98 3.81
CA GLU A 170 -11.55 -1.10 2.79
C GLU A 170 -10.94 -1.50 1.45
N THR A 171 -11.31 -2.66 0.93
CA THR A 171 -10.79 -3.17 -0.34
C THR A 171 -11.30 -2.37 -1.54
N PHE A 172 -12.52 -1.80 -1.44
CA PHE A 172 -13.09 -0.98 -2.50
C PHE A 172 -12.25 0.27 -2.79
N SER A 173 -11.92 1.08 -1.78
CA SER A 173 -11.08 2.28 -1.98
C SER A 173 -9.67 1.93 -2.45
N THR A 174 -9.16 0.76 -2.07
CA THR A 174 -7.87 0.28 -2.53
C THR A 174 -7.89 -0.12 -4.01
N SER A 175 -8.96 -0.78 -4.46
CA SER A 175 -9.11 -1.22 -5.85
C SER A 175 -9.42 -0.08 -6.81
N PHE A 176 -10.08 0.98 -6.32
CA PHE A 176 -10.51 2.15 -7.08
C PHE A 176 -10.01 3.44 -6.43
N LEU A 177 -8.71 3.62 -6.38
CA LEU A 177 -8.12 4.82 -5.78
C LEU A 177 -8.58 6.08 -6.53
N GLY A 178 -9.16 7.05 -5.82
CA GLY A 178 -9.74 8.24 -6.45
C GLY A 178 -10.80 7.94 -7.53
N GLY A 179 -11.42 6.75 -7.49
CA GLY A 179 -12.35 6.28 -8.52
C GLY A 179 -11.71 5.68 -9.75
N VAL A 180 -10.38 5.58 -9.81
CA VAL A 180 -9.65 4.98 -10.94
C VAL A 180 -9.31 3.53 -10.61
N PRO A 181 -9.75 2.54 -11.44
CA PRO A 181 -9.43 1.14 -11.21
C PRO A 181 -7.92 0.87 -11.28
N LYS A 182 -7.42 0.05 -10.35
CA LYS A 182 -6.07 -0.51 -10.42
C LYS A 182 -6.08 -1.79 -11.25
N ASP A 183 -5.65 -1.71 -12.50
CA ASP A 183 -5.68 -2.84 -13.41
C ASP A 183 -4.78 -3.99 -12.94
N LYS A 184 -3.49 -3.77 -12.90
CA LYS A 184 -2.53 -4.87 -12.65
C LYS A 184 -2.61 -5.40 -11.22
N ASP A 185 -2.73 -4.54 -10.23
CA ASP A 185 -2.76 -4.98 -8.83
C ASP A 185 -4.03 -5.77 -8.52
N THR A 186 -5.21 -5.22 -8.82
CA THR A 186 -6.49 -5.83 -8.49
C THR A 186 -6.80 -6.99 -9.43
N VAL A 187 -6.72 -6.76 -10.74
CA VAL A 187 -7.02 -7.78 -11.75
C VAL A 187 -5.99 -8.92 -11.69
N GLY A 188 -4.70 -8.59 -11.56
CA GLY A 188 -3.65 -9.59 -11.45
C GLY A 188 -3.84 -10.50 -10.24
N TRP A 189 -4.20 -9.93 -9.09
CA TRP A 189 -4.51 -10.72 -7.90
C TRP A 189 -5.75 -11.60 -8.09
N MET A 190 -6.85 -11.04 -8.61
CA MET A 190 -8.10 -11.80 -8.85
C MET A 190 -7.88 -12.96 -9.81
N LYS A 191 -7.13 -12.76 -10.91
CA LYS A 191 -6.75 -13.84 -11.84
C LYS A 191 -5.91 -14.92 -11.14
N GLY A 192 -4.94 -14.51 -10.34
CA GLY A 192 -4.13 -15.43 -9.52
C GLY A 192 -4.97 -16.24 -8.52
N GLN A 193 -6.15 -15.74 -8.14
CA GLN A 193 -7.11 -16.44 -7.29
C GLN A 193 -8.11 -17.30 -8.09
N GLY A 194 -8.01 -17.36 -9.42
CA GLY A 194 -8.91 -18.13 -10.27
C GLY A 194 -10.30 -17.50 -10.45
N VAL A 195 -10.42 -16.19 -10.23
CA VAL A 195 -11.65 -15.44 -10.51
C VAL A 195 -11.83 -15.32 -12.02
N SER A 196 -13.03 -15.62 -12.54
CA SER A 196 -13.31 -15.56 -13.97
C SER A 196 -13.22 -14.15 -14.54
N ASP A 197 -12.84 -14.03 -15.82
CA ASP A 197 -12.74 -12.72 -16.50
C ASP A 197 -14.09 -11.98 -16.47
N GLU A 198 -15.22 -12.68 -16.53
CA GLU A 198 -16.56 -12.08 -16.41
C GLU A 198 -16.81 -11.49 -15.01
N ALA A 199 -16.41 -12.19 -13.94
CA ALA A 199 -16.53 -11.68 -12.58
C ALA A 199 -15.58 -10.49 -12.33
N ILE A 200 -14.38 -10.52 -12.93
CA ILE A 200 -13.43 -9.40 -12.90
C ILE A 200 -14.02 -8.18 -13.61
N ALA A 201 -14.57 -8.36 -14.82
CA ALA A 201 -15.19 -7.27 -15.57
C ALA A 201 -16.35 -6.63 -14.79
N ARG A 202 -17.22 -7.44 -14.17
CA ARG A 202 -18.29 -6.94 -13.29
C ARG A 202 -17.72 -6.15 -12.08
N SER A 203 -16.65 -6.63 -11.48
CA SER A 203 -16.01 -5.92 -10.36
C SER A 203 -15.43 -4.58 -10.80
N LEU A 204 -14.80 -4.50 -11.97
CA LEU A 204 -14.21 -3.26 -12.49
C LEU A 204 -15.26 -2.25 -12.96
N ALA A 205 -16.43 -2.70 -13.40
CA ALA A 205 -17.56 -1.83 -13.73
C ALA A 205 -18.15 -1.13 -12.50
N GLY A 206 -17.90 -1.64 -11.29
CA GLY A 206 -18.45 -1.15 -10.03
C GLY A 206 -17.62 -0.05 -9.36
N ALA A 207 -17.24 1.01 -10.08
CA ALA A 207 -16.46 2.13 -9.48
C ALA A 207 -17.28 3.00 -8.50
N THR A 208 -18.58 2.76 -8.35
CA THR A 208 -19.45 3.36 -7.34
C THR A 208 -19.66 2.42 -6.15
N ARG A 209 -19.93 3.01 -4.97
CA ARG A 209 -20.23 2.23 -3.77
C ARG A 209 -21.55 1.47 -3.90
N SER A 210 -21.57 0.29 -3.33
CA SER A 210 -22.76 -0.54 -3.23
C SER A 210 -22.71 -1.37 -1.94
N VAL A 211 -23.83 -1.92 -1.51
CA VAL A 211 -23.90 -2.83 -0.37
C VAL A 211 -22.94 -4.01 -0.52
N PHE A 212 -22.73 -4.47 -1.75
CA PHE A 212 -21.77 -5.56 -2.02
C PHE A 212 -20.33 -5.10 -1.82
N THR A 213 -19.94 -3.96 -2.40
CA THR A 213 -18.56 -3.45 -2.29
C THR A 213 -18.17 -3.08 -0.86
N GLU A 214 -19.12 -2.69 -0.02
CA GLU A 214 -18.91 -2.42 1.40
C GLU A 214 -18.60 -3.67 2.23
N ARG A 215 -18.99 -4.86 1.76
CA ARG A 215 -18.71 -6.14 2.43
C ARG A 215 -17.33 -6.72 2.13
N LEU A 216 -16.60 -6.17 1.18
CA LEU A 216 -15.29 -6.70 0.75
C LEU A 216 -14.11 -6.28 1.67
N GLY A 217 -14.37 -5.89 2.89
CA GLY A 217 -13.39 -5.51 3.89
C GLY A 217 -14.09 -5.04 5.16
N PRO A 218 -13.35 -4.82 6.25
CA PRO A 218 -13.97 -4.40 7.51
C PRO A 218 -14.65 -3.03 7.39
N GLY A 219 -14.11 -2.10 6.58
CA GLY A 219 -14.68 -0.77 6.35
C GLY A 219 -15.06 -0.06 7.64
N PRO A 220 -16.24 0.56 7.68
CA PRO A 220 -16.73 1.21 8.89
C PRO A 220 -17.08 0.23 10.02
N LEU A 221 -17.16 -1.09 9.74
CA LEU A 221 -17.45 -2.11 10.73
C LEU A 221 -16.25 -2.38 11.65
N ILE A 222 -15.03 -1.97 11.29
CA ILE A 222 -13.83 -2.20 12.11
C ILE A 222 -13.99 -1.68 13.54
N LYS A 223 -14.77 -0.60 13.75
CA LYS A 223 -15.07 -0.04 15.08
C LYS A 223 -15.78 -1.01 16.03
N TYR A 224 -16.37 -2.08 15.51
CA TYR A 224 -17.03 -3.11 16.31
C TYR A 224 -16.08 -4.20 16.82
N ALA A 225 -14.82 -4.24 16.37
CA ALA A 225 -13.85 -5.14 16.96
C ALA A 225 -13.65 -4.80 18.45
N GLN A 226 -13.53 -5.85 19.29
CA GLN A 226 -13.44 -5.74 20.76
C GLN A 226 -12.06 -6.08 21.30
N ILE A 227 -11.09 -6.34 20.41
CA ILE A 227 -9.79 -6.86 20.78
C ILE A 227 -8.67 -5.83 20.51
N PRO A 228 -7.56 -5.91 21.26
CA PRO A 228 -6.35 -5.22 20.93
C PRO A 228 -5.78 -5.73 19.59
N MET A 229 -5.33 -4.81 18.75
CA MET A 229 -4.75 -5.13 17.46
C MET A 229 -3.46 -4.32 17.24
N TRP A 230 -2.41 -4.99 16.78
CA TRP A 230 -1.22 -4.34 16.28
C TRP A 230 -1.29 -4.29 14.76
N ASN A 231 -1.44 -3.10 14.21
CA ASN A 231 -1.47 -2.87 12.76
C ASN A 231 -0.08 -2.48 12.28
N VAL A 232 0.44 -3.18 11.28
CA VAL A 232 1.72 -2.89 10.65
C VAL A 232 1.51 -2.51 9.20
N GLY A 233 2.07 -1.39 8.77
CA GLY A 233 1.95 -0.89 7.40
C GLY A 233 3.26 -0.32 6.88
N GLY A 234 3.31 -0.08 5.57
CA GLY A 234 4.45 0.53 4.88
C GLY A 234 4.07 1.80 4.12
N TRP A 235 5.00 2.77 4.05
CA TRP A 235 4.76 4.02 3.33
C TRP A 235 4.55 3.81 1.82
N TYR A 236 5.18 2.77 1.25
CA TYR A 236 5.01 2.35 -0.15
C TYR A 236 4.11 1.11 -0.30
N ASP A 237 3.35 0.76 0.73
CA ASP A 237 2.40 -0.35 0.67
C ASP A 237 1.09 0.07 0.01
N ILE A 238 0.49 -0.84 -0.77
CA ILE A 238 -0.81 -0.61 -1.44
C ILE A 238 -1.97 -0.41 -0.45
N PHE A 239 -1.78 -0.79 0.82
CA PHE A 239 -2.74 -0.68 1.92
C PHE A 239 -2.33 0.35 2.99
N ASN A 240 -1.39 1.24 2.66
CA ASN A 240 -0.88 2.29 3.55
C ASN A 240 -1.99 2.95 4.39
N THR A 241 -2.96 3.58 3.74
CA THR A 241 -4.09 4.25 4.42
C THR A 241 -4.93 3.28 5.24
N GLY A 242 -5.04 2.01 4.81
CA GLY A 242 -5.83 1.00 5.50
C GLY A 242 -5.28 0.65 6.87
N SER A 243 -3.96 0.39 6.97
CA SER A 243 -3.29 0.09 8.24
C SER A 243 -3.43 1.25 9.23
N VAL A 244 -3.20 2.49 8.75
CA VAL A 244 -3.37 3.71 9.55
C VAL A 244 -4.82 3.88 10.02
N LYS A 245 -5.80 3.73 9.13
CA LYS A 245 -7.21 3.94 9.43
C LYS A 245 -7.77 2.90 10.41
N ASN A 246 -7.34 1.64 10.29
CA ASN A 246 -7.69 0.60 11.25
C ASN A 246 -7.24 1.00 12.66
N PHE A 247 -5.98 1.40 12.82
CA PHE A 247 -5.47 1.89 14.11
C PHE A 247 -6.30 3.08 14.61
N GLN A 248 -6.48 4.13 13.82
CA GLN A 248 -7.20 5.35 14.23
C GLN A 248 -8.62 5.07 14.71
N VAL A 249 -9.36 4.26 13.94
CA VAL A 249 -10.75 3.94 14.27
C VAL A 249 -10.81 3.08 15.54
N LEU A 250 -9.99 2.04 15.64
CA LEU A 250 -9.99 1.15 16.80
C LEU A 250 -9.51 1.85 18.06
N GLN A 251 -8.44 2.64 17.98
CA GLN A 251 -7.87 3.36 19.11
C GLN A 251 -8.86 4.36 19.72
N ASN A 252 -9.62 5.06 18.88
CA ASN A 252 -10.48 6.15 19.32
C ASN A 252 -11.97 5.79 19.42
N GLN A 253 -12.47 4.86 18.59
CA GLN A 253 -13.87 4.53 18.43
C GLN A 253 -14.19 3.05 18.63
N GLY A 254 -13.18 2.21 18.82
CA GLY A 254 -13.35 0.78 19.07
C GLY A 254 -14.16 0.49 20.34
N LEU A 255 -14.69 -0.72 20.46
CA LEU A 255 -15.38 -1.17 21.67
C LEU A 255 -14.40 -1.32 22.87
N ALA A 256 -14.93 -1.57 24.06
CA ALA A 256 -14.18 -1.46 25.31
C ALA A 256 -12.86 -2.24 25.36
N GLY A 257 -12.77 -3.43 24.75
CA GLY A 257 -11.53 -4.20 24.69
C GLY A 257 -10.50 -3.69 23.69
N ALA A 258 -10.96 -2.96 22.67
CA ALA A 258 -10.11 -2.42 21.60
C ALA A 258 -9.63 -1.00 21.89
N ARG A 259 -10.52 -0.12 22.36
CA ARG A 259 -10.23 1.30 22.53
C ARG A 259 -9.07 1.52 23.49
N GLY A 260 -8.07 2.30 23.07
CA GLY A 260 -6.89 2.59 23.88
C GLY A 260 -5.85 1.48 23.92
N ASN A 261 -6.13 0.29 23.32
CA ASN A 261 -5.27 -0.88 23.36
C ASN A 261 -4.70 -1.25 21.97
N GLN A 262 -4.53 -0.27 21.10
CA GLN A 262 -4.05 -0.50 19.75
C GLN A 262 -2.57 -0.13 19.60
N ARG A 263 -1.89 -0.79 18.65
CA ARG A 263 -0.56 -0.36 18.20
C ARG A 263 -0.52 -0.18 16.68
N LEU A 264 0.32 0.74 16.23
CA LEU A 264 0.60 1.02 14.83
C LEU A 264 2.11 1.04 14.60
N THR A 265 2.59 0.31 13.61
CA THR A 265 3.95 0.46 13.09
C THR A 265 3.88 0.79 11.61
N MET A 266 4.51 1.92 11.20
CA MET A 266 4.60 2.33 9.80
C MET A 266 6.06 2.43 9.40
N GLY A 267 6.50 1.53 8.51
CA GLY A 267 7.89 1.43 8.06
C GLY A 267 8.12 1.89 6.62
N PRO A 268 9.38 1.97 6.19
CA PRO A 268 9.77 2.45 4.86
C PRO A 268 9.70 1.36 3.80
N PHE A 269 8.71 0.49 3.82
CA PHE A 269 8.59 -0.66 2.92
C PHE A 269 7.29 -0.64 2.10
N GLY A 270 7.25 -1.46 1.05
CA GLY A 270 6.08 -1.71 0.22
C GLY A 270 5.37 -3.00 0.60
N HIS A 271 4.51 -3.51 -0.29
CA HIS A 271 3.89 -4.85 -0.14
C HIS A 271 4.90 -6.01 -0.28
N GLY A 272 6.13 -5.69 -0.54
CA GLY A 272 7.34 -6.47 -0.62
C GLY A 272 8.52 -5.52 -0.62
N ALA A 273 9.73 -6.01 -0.88
CA ALA A 273 10.95 -5.21 -0.95
C ALA A 273 10.80 -4.08 -1.98
N LEU A 274 11.40 -2.93 -1.66
CA LEU A 274 11.52 -1.82 -2.61
C LEU A 274 12.50 -2.18 -3.72
N SER A 275 12.32 -1.58 -4.89
CA SER A 275 13.17 -1.77 -6.07
C SER A 275 13.88 -0.46 -6.46
N GLY A 276 14.86 -0.57 -7.39
CA GLY A 276 15.65 0.58 -7.82
C GLY A 276 16.91 0.80 -7.00
N ASP A 277 17.46 2.00 -7.09
CA ASP A 277 18.73 2.42 -6.47
C ASP A 277 18.56 3.16 -5.15
N LEU A 278 17.33 3.40 -4.73
CA LEU A 278 16.99 3.90 -3.40
C LEU A 278 16.43 2.78 -2.54
N ALA A 279 16.92 2.69 -1.31
CA ALA A 279 16.39 1.83 -0.26
C ALA A 279 16.65 2.50 1.09
N TYR A 280 15.81 2.22 2.07
CA TYR A 280 15.93 2.81 3.40
C TYR A 280 16.71 1.88 4.34
N PRO A 281 17.39 2.41 5.38
CA PRO A 281 18.10 1.59 6.35
C PRO A 281 17.18 0.54 6.99
N GLY A 282 17.64 -0.72 7.04
CA GLY A 282 16.89 -1.81 7.62
C GLY A 282 15.76 -2.38 6.74
N GLU A 283 15.61 -1.88 5.51
CA GLU A 283 14.61 -2.38 4.56
C GLU A 283 15.16 -3.46 3.63
N ASP A 284 16.46 -3.61 3.51
CA ASP A 284 17.22 -4.41 2.53
C ASP A 284 16.57 -5.77 2.19
N GLY A 285 15.58 -5.74 1.32
CA GLY A 285 14.90 -6.90 0.75
C GLY A 285 13.87 -7.58 1.66
N LEU A 286 13.62 -7.12 2.86
CA LEU A 286 12.77 -7.81 3.82
C LEU A 286 11.29 -7.35 3.78
N GLY A 287 11.00 -6.11 3.34
CA GLY A 287 9.64 -5.61 3.22
C GLY A 287 8.77 -5.88 4.46
N PRO A 288 7.55 -6.44 4.30
CA PRO A 288 6.67 -6.74 5.42
C PRO A 288 7.23 -7.72 6.47
N VAL A 289 8.25 -8.50 6.12
CA VAL A 289 8.92 -9.41 7.08
C VAL A 289 9.63 -8.62 8.18
N MET A 290 10.07 -7.38 7.90
CA MET A 290 10.63 -6.48 8.91
C MET A 290 9.65 -6.21 10.08
N ALA A 291 8.37 -6.31 9.83
CA ALA A 291 7.35 -6.13 10.85
C ALA A 291 7.45 -7.13 12.00
N THR A 292 8.02 -8.31 11.75
CA THR A 292 8.23 -9.37 12.75
C THR A 292 9.69 -9.53 13.14
N ALA A 293 10.62 -8.77 12.54
CA ALA A 293 12.07 -8.93 12.73
C ALA A 293 12.54 -8.81 14.20
N ASN A 294 11.78 -8.07 15.02
CA ASN A 294 12.04 -7.91 16.45
C ASN A 294 11.17 -8.83 17.34
N ASN A 295 10.54 -9.85 16.76
CA ASN A 295 9.55 -10.71 17.42
C ASN A 295 8.41 -9.92 18.09
N ASN A 296 8.01 -8.80 17.51
CA ASN A 296 6.94 -7.96 18.06
C ASN A 296 5.60 -8.68 18.13
N ASP A 297 5.34 -9.60 17.20
CA ASP A 297 4.17 -10.48 17.23
C ASP A 297 4.19 -11.43 18.43
N VAL A 298 5.34 -12.04 18.76
CA VAL A 298 5.51 -12.89 19.95
C VAL A 298 5.32 -12.06 21.23
N ARG A 299 5.96 -10.88 21.33
CA ARG A 299 5.78 -9.96 22.47
C ARG A 299 4.32 -9.57 22.66
N TRP A 300 3.62 -9.29 21.56
CA TRP A 300 2.20 -8.94 21.56
C TRP A 300 1.32 -10.07 22.07
N PHE A 301 1.49 -11.27 21.51
CA PHE A 301 0.72 -12.42 21.93
C PHE A 301 1.09 -12.92 23.32
N ASP A 302 2.35 -12.83 23.75
CA ASP A 302 2.76 -13.18 25.11
C ASP A 302 2.03 -12.31 26.14
N TYR A 303 1.88 -11.02 25.89
CA TYR A 303 1.13 -10.12 26.76
C TYR A 303 -0.36 -10.51 26.83
N TRP A 304 -1.02 -10.61 25.67
CA TRP A 304 -2.48 -10.77 25.61
C TRP A 304 -2.97 -12.20 25.82
N LEU A 305 -2.23 -13.23 25.41
CA LEU A 305 -2.65 -14.61 25.50
C LEU A 305 -2.04 -15.34 26.69
N LYS A 306 -0.80 -15.00 27.07
CA LYS A 306 -0.12 -15.65 28.20
C LYS A 306 -0.11 -14.79 29.46
N GLY A 307 -0.41 -13.48 29.37
CA GLY A 307 -0.41 -12.57 30.53
C GLY A 307 1.00 -12.14 30.95
N VAL A 308 2.00 -12.28 30.09
CA VAL A 308 3.39 -11.89 30.38
C VAL A 308 3.50 -10.36 30.39
N GLN A 309 3.92 -9.81 31.50
CA GLN A 309 4.15 -8.38 31.67
C GLN A 309 5.52 -8.02 31.06
N ASN A 310 5.56 -7.79 29.76
CA ASN A 310 6.77 -7.54 28.97
C ASN A 310 6.96 -6.09 28.54
N GLY A 311 6.17 -5.16 29.08
CA GLY A 311 6.26 -3.72 28.81
C GLY A 311 5.69 -3.27 27.46
N VAL A 312 5.16 -4.19 26.63
CA VAL A 312 4.67 -3.82 25.29
C VAL A 312 3.56 -2.78 25.31
N MET A 313 2.75 -2.71 26.35
CA MET A 313 1.69 -1.72 26.53
C MET A 313 2.15 -0.44 27.25
N ASP A 314 3.36 -0.41 27.79
CA ASP A 314 3.95 0.78 28.41
C ASP A 314 4.67 1.67 27.38
N GLU A 315 4.97 1.13 26.22
CA GLU A 315 5.58 1.85 25.11
C GLU A 315 4.54 2.74 24.41
N PRO A 316 4.96 3.88 23.79
CA PRO A 316 4.08 4.67 22.92
C PRO A 316 3.41 3.78 21.85
N PRO A 317 2.12 3.97 21.58
CA PRO A 317 1.37 3.04 20.71
C PRO A 317 1.70 3.14 19.22
N VAL A 318 2.48 4.13 18.80
CA VAL A 318 2.77 4.39 17.38
C VAL A 318 4.28 4.43 17.15
N ASP A 319 4.75 3.55 16.27
CA ASP A 319 6.12 3.52 15.78
C ASP A 319 6.13 3.95 14.31
N LEU A 320 6.86 5.01 13.99
CA LEU A 320 6.92 5.57 12.63
C LEU A 320 8.37 5.68 12.17
N PHE A 321 8.65 5.23 10.96
CA PHE A 321 9.90 5.52 10.29
C PHE A 321 9.79 6.83 9.52
N VAL A 322 10.55 7.84 9.92
CA VAL A 322 10.71 9.08 9.15
C VAL A 322 11.78 8.84 8.08
N MET A 323 11.34 8.84 6.83
CA MET A 323 12.22 8.68 5.67
C MET A 323 13.02 9.97 5.41
N ALA A 324 14.17 9.85 4.77
CA ALA A 324 14.99 10.95 4.29
C ALA A 324 15.78 10.48 3.05
N ALA A 325 16.80 11.22 2.60
CA ALA A 325 17.60 10.80 1.45
C ALA A 325 18.18 9.39 1.65
N ALA A 326 18.00 8.53 0.65
CA ALA A 326 18.21 7.08 0.79
C ALA A 326 18.81 6.46 -0.47
N ARG A 327 20.10 6.72 -0.71
CA ARG A 327 20.86 5.94 -1.69
C ARG A 327 21.41 4.67 -1.04
N LYS A 328 21.34 3.52 -1.72
CA LYS A 328 21.90 2.26 -1.21
C LYS A 328 23.36 2.45 -0.82
N GLY A 329 23.67 2.15 0.44
CA GLY A 329 25.02 2.30 1.00
C GLY A 329 25.41 3.74 1.40
N ALA A 330 24.54 4.75 1.21
CA ALA A 330 24.79 6.13 1.56
C ALA A 330 23.53 6.81 2.13
N TYR A 331 23.02 6.25 3.22
CA TYR A 331 21.79 6.74 3.86
C TYR A 331 22.03 8.03 4.63
N SER A 332 21.07 8.97 4.52
CA SER A 332 21.05 10.12 5.41
C SER A 332 20.83 9.68 6.87
N PRO A 333 21.54 10.28 7.85
CA PRO A 333 21.31 10.01 9.27
C PRO A 333 19.94 10.50 9.77
N LYS A 334 19.19 11.23 8.93
CA LYS A 334 17.81 11.67 9.22
C LYS A 334 16.77 10.57 8.97
N ASN A 335 17.17 9.43 8.41
CA ASN A 335 16.38 8.22 8.39
C ASN A 335 16.34 7.61 9.80
N HIS A 336 15.20 7.68 10.50
CA HIS A 336 15.10 7.22 11.88
C HIS A 336 13.68 6.83 12.29
N TRP A 337 13.58 6.01 13.31
CA TRP A 337 12.30 5.68 13.96
C TRP A 337 11.96 6.75 14.99
N ILE A 338 10.67 7.11 15.06
CA ILE A 338 10.09 7.90 16.14
C ILE A 338 8.96 7.14 16.81
N HIS A 339 8.72 7.41 18.08
CA HIS A 339 7.66 6.84 18.89
C HIS A 339 6.69 7.95 19.28
N ALA A 340 5.39 7.73 19.09
CA ALA A 340 4.37 8.75 19.28
C ALA A 340 3.15 8.22 20.04
N ALA A 341 2.49 9.13 20.75
CA ALA A 341 1.28 8.82 21.51
C ALA A 341 0.05 8.61 20.61
N ASN A 342 0.08 9.12 19.38
CA ASN A 342 -1.06 9.01 18.45
C ASN A 342 -0.60 9.22 16.99
N TRP A 343 -1.50 8.90 16.04
CA TRP A 343 -1.41 9.25 14.64
C TRP A 343 -2.71 9.90 14.16
N PRO A 344 -2.69 10.96 13.32
CA PRO A 344 -1.48 11.65 12.87
C PRO A 344 -0.77 12.37 14.02
N LEU A 345 0.49 12.72 13.82
CA LEU A 345 1.20 13.63 14.71
C LEU A 345 0.55 15.01 14.67
N ASP A 346 0.81 15.83 15.65
CA ASP A 346 0.45 17.25 15.58
C ASP A 346 1.21 17.89 14.41
N TYR A 347 0.47 18.35 13.40
CA TYR A 347 1.03 18.93 12.19
C TYR A 347 0.37 20.24 11.81
N ARG A 348 1.09 21.08 11.10
CA ARG A 348 0.55 22.24 10.43
C ARG A 348 0.24 21.91 8.97
N ALA A 349 -1.03 21.92 8.61
CA ALA A 349 -1.43 21.80 7.21
C ALA A 349 -0.94 23.03 6.41
N THR A 350 0.11 22.84 5.64
CA THR A 350 0.79 23.92 4.90
C THR A 350 0.50 23.77 3.42
N ARG A 351 -0.10 24.82 2.82
CA ARG A 351 -0.36 24.86 1.38
C ARG A 351 0.86 25.38 0.64
N TYR A 352 1.29 24.63 -0.37
CA TYR A 352 2.24 25.06 -1.39
C TYR A 352 1.48 25.26 -2.68
N PHE A 353 1.21 26.53 -3.02
CA PHE A 353 0.45 26.92 -4.21
C PHE A 353 1.28 26.76 -5.47
N LEU A 354 0.63 26.29 -6.54
CA LEU A 354 1.18 26.22 -7.88
C LEU A 354 1.31 27.63 -8.47
N THR A 355 2.40 27.88 -9.22
CA THR A 355 2.65 29.20 -9.85
C THR A 355 2.87 29.09 -11.35
N PRO A 356 2.70 30.21 -12.12
CA PRO A 356 2.81 30.23 -13.59
C PRO A 356 4.15 29.79 -14.15
N ASP A 357 5.23 29.97 -13.39
CA ASP A 357 6.60 29.57 -13.72
C ASP A 357 6.92 28.11 -13.34
N LEU A 358 5.88 27.29 -13.11
CA LEU A 358 5.98 25.92 -12.62
C LEU A 358 6.66 25.82 -11.24
N GLY A 359 6.52 26.84 -10.42
CA GLY A 359 7.00 26.90 -9.05
C GLY A 359 5.97 26.42 -8.03
N LEU A 360 6.44 26.23 -6.79
CA LEU A 360 5.63 26.01 -5.59
C LEU A 360 6.00 27.08 -4.54
N THR A 361 4.99 27.75 -3.98
CA THR A 361 5.16 28.77 -2.94
C THR A 361 4.11 28.65 -1.84
N THR A 362 4.45 29.10 -0.63
CA THR A 362 3.48 29.18 0.48
C THR A 362 2.65 30.49 0.44
N THR A 363 2.95 31.41 -0.46
CA THR A 363 2.18 32.64 -0.67
C THR A 363 1.02 32.38 -1.61
N ALA A 364 -0.20 32.73 -1.17
CA ALA A 364 -1.40 32.57 -1.98
C ALA A 364 -1.33 33.40 -3.27
N PRO A 365 -1.85 32.90 -4.41
CA PRO A 365 -1.84 33.63 -5.67
C PRO A 365 -2.72 34.88 -5.61
N THR A 366 -2.25 35.96 -6.23
CA THR A 366 -3.00 37.23 -6.35
C THR A 366 -3.37 37.55 -7.81
N ALA A 367 -2.80 36.85 -8.76
CA ALA A 367 -3.10 37.06 -10.18
C ALA A 367 -4.58 36.78 -10.48
N PRO A 368 -5.27 37.62 -11.28
CA PRO A 368 -6.70 37.44 -11.59
C PRO A 368 -6.94 36.27 -12.55
N ALA A 369 -5.95 35.85 -13.29
CA ALA A 369 -6.03 34.71 -14.20
C ALA A 369 -4.64 34.07 -14.34
N ALA A 370 -4.52 32.80 -14.00
CA ALA A 370 -3.31 32.02 -14.21
C ALA A 370 -3.68 30.55 -14.40
N LYS A 371 -3.29 29.96 -15.50
CA LYS A 371 -3.54 28.57 -15.84
C LYS A 371 -2.51 28.04 -16.83
N THR A 372 -2.38 26.72 -16.88
CA THR A 372 -1.64 26.02 -17.94
C THR A 372 -2.46 24.87 -18.46
N SER A 373 -2.26 24.49 -19.71
CA SER A 373 -2.99 23.38 -20.33
C SER A 373 -2.02 22.40 -20.97
N TYR A 374 -2.42 21.14 -21.01
CA TYR A 374 -1.71 20.09 -21.73
C TYR A 374 -2.69 19.20 -22.47
N ARG A 375 -2.18 18.52 -23.49
CA ARG A 375 -2.96 17.60 -24.31
C ARG A 375 -2.68 16.17 -23.85
N PHE A 376 -3.71 15.47 -23.42
CA PHE A 376 -3.64 14.07 -23.01
C PHE A 376 -4.22 13.17 -24.09
N ASP A 377 -3.41 12.21 -24.56
CA ASP A 377 -3.81 11.19 -25.52
C ASP A 377 -3.88 9.81 -24.82
N PRO A 378 -5.06 9.20 -24.68
CA PRO A 378 -5.21 7.88 -24.08
C PRO A 378 -4.42 6.77 -24.78
N ALA A 379 -4.09 6.91 -26.06
CA ALA A 379 -3.27 5.96 -26.80
C ALA A 379 -1.78 6.01 -26.44
N ASN A 380 -1.34 7.09 -25.76
CA ASN A 380 0.04 7.30 -25.34
C ASN A 380 0.12 7.71 -23.86
N PRO A 381 -0.30 6.84 -22.92
CA PRO A 381 -0.35 7.18 -21.51
C PRO A 381 1.05 7.32 -20.90
N VAL A 382 1.14 8.09 -19.81
CA VAL A 382 2.35 8.20 -18.97
C VAL A 382 2.64 6.86 -18.31
N THR A 383 3.88 6.38 -18.44
CA THR A 383 4.33 5.11 -17.85
C THR A 383 4.47 5.24 -16.33
N THR A 384 4.05 4.19 -15.63
CA THR A 384 4.27 4.06 -14.18
C THR A 384 5.73 3.75 -13.87
N PHE A 385 6.33 4.53 -12.97
CA PHE A 385 7.62 4.23 -12.34
C PHE A 385 7.47 4.32 -10.83
N GLY A 386 7.65 3.20 -10.13
CA GLY A 386 7.62 3.12 -8.68
C GLY A 386 6.23 3.28 -8.05
N GLY A 387 6.24 3.76 -6.82
CA GLY A 387 5.05 3.95 -5.99
C GLY A 387 4.58 2.67 -5.29
N ALA A 388 3.38 2.74 -4.73
CA ALA A 388 2.77 1.63 -3.99
C ALA A 388 2.02 0.70 -4.93
N ASN A 389 2.64 -0.42 -5.33
CA ASN A 389 2.06 -1.41 -6.25
C ASN A 389 2.52 -2.84 -5.94
N LEU A 390 1.86 -3.86 -6.55
CA LEU A 390 2.16 -5.29 -6.38
C LEU A 390 2.98 -5.87 -7.52
N GLN A 391 2.71 -5.45 -8.75
CA GLN A 391 3.08 -6.19 -9.96
C GLN A 391 4.28 -5.58 -10.68
N PHE A 392 4.73 -4.40 -10.26
CA PHE A 392 5.85 -3.69 -10.87
C PHE A 392 6.92 -3.36 -9.85
N GLU A 393 7.97 -2.72 -10.33
CA GLU A 393 8.92 -2.03 -9.46
C GLU A 393 8.19 -1.04 -8.54
N ARG A 394 8.53 -1.06 -7.27
CA ARG A 394 7.85 -0.28 -6.23
C ARG A 394 8.84 0.59 -5.47
N GLY A 395 8.29 1.61 -4.81
CA GLY A 395 9.08 2.52 -3.99
C GLY A 395 9.51 3.80 -4.72
N PRO A 396 10.59 4.45 -4.26
CA PRO A 396 11.00 5.79 -4.67
C PRO A 396 11.74 5.83 -6.01
N GLN A 397 11.14 5.32 -7.08
CA GLN A 397 11.73 5.29 -8.42
C GLN A 397 11.93 6.69 -9.01
N ASP A 398 12.91 6.82 -9.90
CA ASP A 398 13.27 8.07 -10.56
C ASP A 398 12.22 8.52 -11.59
N GLN A 399 11.63 9.68 -11.37
CA GLN A 399 10.60 10.25 -12.23
C GLN A 399 11.17 11.03 -13.43
N ARG A 400 12.50 11.17 -13.57
CA ARG A 400 13.13 11.81 -14.76
C ARG A 400 12.89 11.03 -16.04
N GLN A 401 12.57 9.74 -15.96
CA GLN A 401 12.27 8.88 -17.11
C GLN A 401 11.09 9.40 -17.97
N VAL A 402 10.17 10.18 -17.39
CA VAL A 402 9.04 10.81 -18.12
C VAL A 402 9.22 12.31 -18.31
N LYS A 403 10.41 12.86 -18.04
CA LYS A 403 10.67 14.31 -18.08
C LYS A 403 10.39 14.97 -19.43
N ALA A 404 10.60 14.26 -20.54
CA ALA A 404 10.44 14.79 -21.89
C ALA A 404 8.97 14.93 -22.34
N ARG A 405 8.01 14.40 -21.55
CA ARG A 405 6.59 14.43 -21.92
C ARG A 405 6.01 15.84 -21.79
N GLN A 406 5.14 16.20 -22.74
CA GLN A 406 4.43 17.48 -22.76
C GLN A 406 3.09 17.44 -22.01
N ASP A 407 2.59 16.25 -21.68
CA ASP A 407 1.39 16.00 -20.87
C ASP A 407 1.71 15.75 -19.39
N TYR A 408 2.84 16.30 -18.92
CA TYR A 408 3.39 16.06 -17.59
C TYR A 408 3.94 17.36 -16.99
N LEU A 409 3.14 18.03 -16.17
CA LEU A 409 3.49 19.29 -15.52
C LEU A 409 4.30 19.02 -14.26
N ARG A 410 5.37 19.79 -14.04
CA ARG A 410 6.30 19.60 -12.91
C ARG A 410 6.48 20.90 -12.16
N PHE A 411 5.78 21.06 -11.05
CA PHE A 411 5.89 22.20 -10.15
C PHE A 411 6.89 21.89 -9.04
N GLN A 412 7.77 22.83 -8.67
CA GLN A 412 8.76 22.60 -7.62
C GLN A 412 9.06 23.86 -6.82
N THR A 413 9.46 23.68 -5.55
CA THR A 413 9.96 24.77 -4.71
C THR A 413 11.31 25.30 -5.21
N PRO A 414 11.74 26.51 -4.83
CA PRO A 414 13.17 26.82 -4.76
C PRO A 414 13.93 25.75 -3.99
N VAL A 415 15.28 25.74 -4.10
CA VAL A 415 16.12 24.89 -3.26
C VAL A 415 15.80 25.18 -1.79
N LEU A 416 15.54 24.15 -1.00
CA LEU A 416 15.23 24.28 0.41
C LEU A 416 16.45 24.81 1.18
N ASP A 417 16.26 25.85 1.95
CA ASP A 417 17.29 26.45 2.81
C ASP A 417 17.42 25.74 4.17
N ARG A 418 16.46 24.89 4.50
CA ARG A 418 16.36 24.06 5.70
C ARG A 418 15.60 22.78 5.42
N ASP A 419 15.75 21.83 6.33
CA ASP A 419 14.94 20.61 6.31
C ASP A 419 13.45 20.93 6.46
N THR A 420 12.64 20.18 5.76
CA THR A 420 11.18 20.24 5.87
C THR A 420 10.65 18.82 6.09
N THR A 421 10.24 18.54 7.31
CA THR A 421 9.68 17.22 7.66
C THR A 421 8.16 17.27 7.57
N ILE A 422 7.58 16.29 6.90
CA ILE A 422 6.15 16.05 6.88
C ILE A 422 5.84 14.67 7.48
N ALA A 423 4.75 14.57 8.25
CA ALA A 423 4.27 13.30 8.79
C ALA A 423 2.74 13.39 8.97
N GLY A 424 2.01 12.72 8.09
CA GLY A 424 0.55 12.78 8.09
C GLY A 424 -0.06 12.56 6.71
N PRO A 425 -1.37 12.88 6.56
CA PRO A 425 -2.07 12.81 5.28
C PRO A 425 -1.63 13.93 4.33
N VAL A 426 -1.38 13.55 3.08
CA VAL A 426 -1.05 14.48 1.99
C VAL A 426 -2.21 14.58 1.03
N SER A 427 -2.52 15.77 0.51
CA SER A 427 -3.52 15.96 -0.53
C SER A 427 -3.11 17.04 -1.53
N VAL A 428 -3.72 16.97 -2.72
CA VAL A 428 -3.65 18.06 -3.71
C VAL A 428 -5.05 18.61 -3.91
N GLU A 429 -5.23 19.90 -3.61
CA GLU A 429 -6.41 20.68 -3.97
C GLU A 429 -6.15 21.24 -5.38
N LEU A 430 -6.77 20.63 -6.40
CA LEU A 430 -6.56 20.97 -7.79
C LEU A 430 -7.81 21.62 -8.36
N TYR A 431 -7.66 22.79 -8.97
CA TYR A 431 -8.69 23.35 -9.84
C TYR A 431 -8.37 22.97 -11.28
N GLY A 432 -9.15 22.03 -11.82
CA GLY A 432 -8.93 21.43 -13.12
C GLY A 432 -10.12 21.58 -14.04
N ALA A 433 -9.87 21.66 -15.33
CA ALA A 433 -10.88 21.57 -16.37
C ALA A 433 -10.44 20.61 -17.47
N THR A 434 -11.41 20.10 -18.22
CA THR A 434 -11.18 19.33 -19.44
C THR A 434 -12.12 19.83 -20.54
N ASP A 435 -11.75 19.66 -21.80
CA ASP A 435 -12.65 19.96 -22.94
C ASP A 435 -13.64 18.82 -23.24
N GLY A 436 -13.62 17.77 -22.41
CA GLY A 436 -14.50 16.61 -22.49
C GLY A 436 -15.45 16.48 -21.29
N PRO A 437 -16.27 15.43 -21.28
CA PRO A 437 -17.21 15.16 -20.18
C PRO A 437 -16.52 14.54 -18.95
N ASP A 438 -15.34 13.94 -19.09
CA ASP A 438 -14.56 13.33 -18.02
C ASP A 438 -13.08 13.24 -18.38
N THR A 439 -12.23 13.14 -17.36
CA THR A 439 -10.79 12.86 -17.46
C THR A 439 -10.26 12.41 -16.11
N ASP A 440 -9.02 11.93 -16.06
CA ASP A 440 -8.32 11.69 -14.80
C ASP A 440 -7.25 12.76 -14.56
N PHE A 441 -7.03 13.13 -13.29
CA PHE A 441 -5.86 13.86 -12.85
C PHE A 441 -5.05 13.00 -11.91
N MET A 442 -3.76 12.88 -12.18
CA MET A 442 -2.77 12.18 -11.37
C MET A 442 -1.85 13.19 -10.71
N ALA A 443 -1.63 13.06 -9.41
CA ALA A 443 -0.63 13.83 -8.69
C ALA A 443 0.49 12.91 -8.21
N LYS A 444 1.74 13.42 -8.25
CA LYS A 444 2.90 12.76 -7.66
C LYS A 444 3.64 13.76 -6.77
N LEU A 445 3.92 13.37 -5.53
CA LEU A 445 4.83 14.09 -4.64
C LEU A 445 6.23 13.51 -4.82
N VAL A 446 7.20 14.36 -5.03
CA VAL A 446 8.57 13.97 -5.41
C VAL A 446 9.58 14.72 -4.57
N ASP A 447 10.59 14.02 -4.08
CA ASP A 447 11.80 14.60 -3.50
C ASP A 447 12.87 14.76 -4.58
N VAL A 448 13.22 16.00 -4.91
CA VAL A 448 14.23 16.32 -5.93
C VAL A 448 15.56 16.55 -5.24
N TYR A 449 16.50 15.64 -5.47
CA TYR A 449 17.84 15.66 -4.88
C TYR A 449 18.73 16.74 -5.52
N PRO A 450 19.82 17.16 -4.87
CA PRO A 450 20.74 18.18 -5.42
C PRO A 450 21.36 17.81 -6.77
N ASP A 451 21.52 16.50 -7.07
CA ASP A 451 22.00 15.98 -8.36
C ASP A 451 20.89 15.86 -9.41
N GLY A 452 19.69 16.31 -9.09
CA GLY A 452 18.52 16.27 -9.95
C GLY A 452 17.79 14.94 -9.99
N TYR A 453 18.14 13.93 -9.16
CA TYR A 453 17.36 12.71 -9.02
C TYR A 453 15.96 13.05 -8.47
N GLU A 454 14.92 12.44 -9.04
CA GLU A 454 13.52 12.71 -8.69
C GLU A 454 12.89 11.48 -8.04
N ALA A 455 13.06 11.36 -6.72
CA ALA A 455 12.54 10.25 -5.95
C ALA A 455 11.03 10.38 -5.72
N LEU A 456 10.25 9.43 -6.23
CA LEU A 456 8.81 9.37 -5.95
C LEU A 456 8.55 9.14 -4.46
N VAL A 457 7.75 9.99 -3.84
CA VAL A 457 7.30 9.84 -2.45
C VAL A 457 5.89 9.23 -2.40
N LEU A 458 4.93 9.85 -3.09
CA LEU A 458 3.54 9.42 -3.16
C LEU A 458 3.00 9.66 -4.57
N ASP A 459 2.00 8.87 -4.98
CA ASP A 459 1.23 9.13 -6.19
C ASP A 459 -0.22 8.66 -6.02
N ALA A 460 -1.15 9.47 -6.52
CA ALA A 460 -2.57 9.14 -6.49
C ALA A 460 -3.33 9.79 -7.65
N PRO A 461 -4.41 9.14 -8.12
CA PRO A 461 -5.32 9.68 -9.11
C PRO A 461 -6.57 10.29 -8.48
N ILE A 462 -7.30 11.05 -9.30
CA ILE A 462 -8.73 11.25 -9.18
C ILE A 462 -9.39 11.20 -10.55
N ARG A 463 -10.47 10.43 -10.70
CA ARG A 463 -11.35 10.52 -11.85
C ARG A 463 -12.35 11.65 -11.63
N ALA A 464 -12.36 12.61 -12.54
CA ALA A 464 -13.03 13.89 -12.35
C ALA A 464 -14.54 13.75 -12.05
N ARG A 465 -15.22 12.75 -12.63
CA ARG A 465 -16.64 12.47 -12.34
C ARG A 465 -16.90 12.11 -10.86
N TYR A 466 -15.90 11.65 -10.11
CA TYR A 466 -16.02 11.25 -8.70
C TYR A 466 -15.52 12.32 -7.71
N ARG A 467 -15.31 13.56 -8.16
CA ARG A 467 -14.79 14.66 -7.33
C ARG A 467 -15.65 14.99 -6.12
N ASN A 468 -16.97 14.72 -6.20
CA ASN A 468 -17.92 15.00 -5.12
C ASN A 468 -18.20 13.79 -4.23
N GLY A 469 -17.72 12.61 -4.58
CA GLY A 469 -17.96 11.36 -3.87
C GLY A 469 -18.14 10.19 -4.82
N ARG A 470 -18.35 9.02 -4.25
CA ARG A 470 -18.43 7.76 -5.01
C ARG A 470 -19.75 7.00 -4.78
N ASN A 471 -20.71 7.60 -4.07
CA ASN A 471 -22.07 7.07 -4.11
C ASN A 471 -22.69 7.39 -5.49
N PRO A 472 -23.64 6.60 -5.98
CA PRO A 472 -24.25 6.84 -7.29
C PRO A 472 -24.79 8.27 -7.46
N GLU A 473 -25.35 8.85 -6.39
CA GLU A 473 -25.89 10.20 -6.36
C GLU A 473 -24.83 11.31 -6.40
N ASP A 474 -23.56 11.01 -6.10
CA ASP A 474 -22.46 11.98 -6.09
C ASP A 474 -21.78 12.12 -7.46
N VAL A 475 -21.99 11.15 -8.36
CA VAL A 475 -21.33 11.10 -9.66
C VAL A 475 -21.79 12.25 -10.55
N ARG A 476 -20.84 13.06 -11.03
CA ARG A 476 -21.13 14.22 -11.90
C ARG A 476 -20.06 14.34 -12.97
N MET A 477 -20.49 14.27 -14.23
CA MET A 477 -19.60 14.58 -15.34
C MET A 477 -19.07 16.01 -15.24
N MET A 478 -17.92 16.26 -15.85
CA MET A 478 -17.37 17.61 -15.97
C MET A 478 -18.20 18.44 -16.96
N THR A 479 -18.30 19.74 -16.70
CA THR A 479 -18.75 20.71 -17.68
C THR A 479 -17.55 21.09 -18.54
N PRO A 480 -17.55 20.82 -19.87
CA PRO A 480 -16.40 21.09 -20.72
C PRO A 480 -15.90 22.55 -20.60
N GLY A 481 -14.61 22.69 -20.31
CA GLY A 481 -13.94 23.98 -20.16
C GLY A 481 -14.16 24.72 -18.84
N ALA A 482 -15.08 24.27 -17.99
CA ALA A 482 -15.32 24.90 -16.68
C ALA A 482 -14.32 24.38 -15.63
N PRO A 483 -13.70 25.28 -14.83
CA PRO A 483 -12.85 24.86 -13.72
C PRO A 483 -13.69 24.25 -12.60
N GLU A 484 -13.27 23.09 -12.11
CA GLU A 484 -13.89 22.39 -11.00
C GLU A 484 -12.82 22.07 -9.94
N LYS A 485 -13.19 22.14 -8.66
CA LYS A 485 -12.28 21.73 -7.59
C LYS A 485 -12.26 20.21 -7.46
N LEU A 486 -11.06 19.64 -7.50
CA LEU A 486 -10.78 18.22 -7.27
C LEU A 486 -9.84 18.10 -6.08
N THR A 487 -10.14 17.19 -5.15
CA THR A 487 -9.24 16.87 -4.04
C THR A 487 -8.64 15.48 -4.27
N ILE A 488 -7.35 15.42 -4.52
CA ILE A 488 -6.61 14.17 -4.71
C ILE A 488 -6.05 13.76 -3.35
N ASP A 489 -6.59 12.69 -2.77
CA ASP A 489 -6.04 12.06 -1.55
C ASP A 489 -4.78 11.28 -1.92
N MET A 490 -3.63 11.74 -1.46
CA MET A 490 -2.33 11.14 -1.76
C MET A 490 -1.85 10.17 -0.67
N TRP A 491 -2.72 9.80 0.27
CA TRP A 491 -2.39 8.90 1.38
C TRP A 491 -1.52 9.54 2.48
N ASN A 492 -0.87 8.68 3.27
CA ASN A 492 -0.03 9.09 4.38
C ASN A 492 1.45 8.86 4.06
N THR A 493 2.31 9.70 4.65
CA THR A 493 3.76 9.50 4.61
C THR A 493 4.42 10.15 5.81
N ALA A 494 5.68 9.80 6.08
CA ALA A 494 6.58 10.51 6.97
C ALA A 494 7.94 10.61 6.30
N ILE A 495 8.34 11.84 5.93
CA ILE A 495 9.60 12.09 5.21
C ILE A 495 10.15 13.47 5.54
N THR A 496 11.49 13.57 5.62
CA THR A 496 12.23 14.82 5.65
C THR A 496 12.78 15.12 4.27
N PHE A 497 12.27 16.20 3.64
CA PHE A 497 12.93 16.82 2.50
C PHE A 497 14.12 17.61 3.03
N GLU A 498 15.31 17.22 2.66
CA GLU A 498 16.52 17.79 3.25
C GLU A 498 16.87 19.16 2.67
N LYS A 499 17.59 19.97 3.44
CA LYS A 499 18.23 21.19 2.95
C LYS A 499 19.02 20.88 1.67
N GLY A 500 18.86 21.69 0.64
CA GLY A 500 19.48 21.48 -0.67
C GLY A 500 18.61 20.71 -1.64
N HIS A 501 17.57 20.01 -1.19
CA HIS A 501 16.56 19.36 -2.02
C HIS A 501 15.47 20.34 -2.48
N ARG A 502 14.51 19.86 -3.26
CA ARG A 502 13.26 20.57 -3.59
C ARG A 502 12.08 19.65 -3.37
N ILE A 503 10.98 20.21 -2.91
CA ILE A 503 9.68 19.53 -2.95
C ILE A 503 9.10 19.76 -4.33
N ALA A 504 8.68 18.69 -5.01
CA ALA A 504 8.01 18.81 -6.30
C ALA A 504 6.65 18.11 -6.30
N VAL A 505 5.73 18.67 -7.09
CA VAL A 505 4.42 18.06 -7.39
C VAL A 505 4.29 17.97 -8.89
N HIS A 506 4.04 16.77 -9.38
CA HIS A 506 3.81 16.52 -10.79
C HIS A 506 2.32 16.26 -11.04
N ILE A 507 1.77 16.86 -12.08
CA ILE A 507 0.37 16.69 -12.49
C ILE A 507 0.33 16.14 -13.91
N THR A 508 -0.46 15.09 -14.12
CA THR A 508 -0.71 14.47 -15.42
C THR A 508 -2.09 13.83 -15.46
N SER A 509 -2.45 13.11 -16.52
CA SER A 509 -3.77 12.47 -16.66
C SER A 509 -3.71 10.94 -16.77
N SER A 510 -2.54 10.34 -16.57
CA SER A 510 -2.39 8.88 -16.61
C SER A 510 -1.18 8.41 -15.81
N ASN A 511 -1.18 7.15 -15.42
CA ASN A 511 -0.07 6.47 -14.75
C ASN A 511 -0.25 4.96 -15.03
N SER A 512 0.05 4.56 -16.27
CA SER A 512 -0.24 3.23 -16.81
C SER A 512 1.03 2.36 -16.80
N PRO A 513 0.91 1.07 -16.55
CA PRO A 513 -0.30 0.27 -16.46
C PRO A 513 -0.84 0.06 -15.03
N ARG A 514 -0.41 0.86 -14.04
CA ARG A 514 -0.94 0.73 -12.68
C ARG A 514 -2.43 1.06 -12.60
N PHE A 515 -2.85 2.12 -13.29
CA PHE A 515 -4.23 2.58 -13.34
C PHE A 515 -4.80 2.44 -14.76
N VAL A 516 -6.09 2.09 -14.82
CA VAL A 516 -6.84 2.05 -16.08
C VAL A 516 -6.90 3.45 -16.68
N VAL A 517 -6.53 3.56 -17.95
CA VAL A 517 -6.52 4.83 -18.67
C VAL A 517 -7.94 5.32 -18.92
N ASN A 518 -8.24 6.58 -18.60
CA ASN A 518 -9.51 7.22 -18.94
C ASN A 518 -9.56 7.55 -20.44
N HIS A 519 -10.64 7.18 -21.11
CA HIS A 519 -10.85 7.48 -22.53
C HIS A 519 -11.32 8.91 -22.80
N ASN A 520 -11.56 9.72 -21.77
CA ASN A 520 -12.01 11.13 -21.83
C ASN A 520 -13.38 11.34 -22.48
N ASN A 521 -14.13 10.32 -22.75
CA ASN A 521 -15.42 10.33 -23.48
C ASN A 521 -16.63 10.14 -22.55
N GLY A 522 -16.41 10.02 -21.22
CA GLY A 522 -17.46 9.82 -20.24
C GLY A 522 -18.02 8.39 -20.19
N ASP A 523 -17.36 7.42 -20.85
CA ASP A 523 -17.77 6.02 -20.81
C ASP A 523 -17.60 5.37 -19.43
N GLU A 524 -18.30 4.28 -19.21
CA GLU A 524 -18.04 3.35 -18.11
C GLU A 524 -16.98 2.32 -18.52
N PRO A 525 -16.28 1.71 -17.57
CA PRO A 525 -15.37 0.61 -17.87
C PRO A 525 -16.08 -0.49 -18.68
N GLY A 526 -15.53 -0.79 -19.86
CA GLY A 526 -16.13 -1.77 -20.79
C GLY A 526 -17.11 -1.18 -21.82
N ASP A 527 -17.42 0.11 -21.79
CA ASP A 527 -18.17 0.80 -22.85
C ASP A 527 -17.28 0.95 -24.09
N PRO A 528 -17.74 0.48 -25.26
CA PRO A 528 -16.93 0.47 -26.50
C PRO A 528 -16.78 1.83 -27.19
N LYS A 529 -17.14 2.95 -26.56
CA LYS A 529 -16.96 4.28 -27.15
C LYS A 529 -15.49 4.55 -27.47
N PRO A 530 -15.20 5.13 -28.65
CA PRO A 530 -13.81 5.44 -29.01
C PRO A 530 -13.19 6.45 -28.04
N PRO A 531 -11.92 6.26 -27.65
CA PRO A 531 -11.20 7.24 -26.84
C PRO A 531 -11.03 8.56 -27.59
N ARG A 532 -11.02 9.67 -26.85
CA ARG A 532 -10.74 11.00 -27.37
C ARG A 532 -9.50 11.59 -26.71
N VAL A 533 -8.74 12.35 -27.49
CA VAL A 533 -7.71 13.21 -26.94
C VAL A 533 -8.39 14.39 -26.21
N ALA A 534 -7.94 14.69 -25.00
CA ALA A 534 -8.47 15.78 -24.19
C ALA A 534 -7.43 16.89 -24.01
N THR A 535 -7.91 18.14 -23.94
CA THR A 535 -7.14 19.27 -23.44
C THR A 535 -7.51 19.50 -21.98
N ASN A 536 -6.56 19.18 -21.09
CA ASN A 536 -6.74 19.35 -19.66
C ASN A 536 -6.03 20.63 -19.19
N THR A 537 -6.67 21.38 -18.32
CA THR A 537 -6.20 22.67 -17.82
C THR A 537 -6.09 22.65 -16.30
N VAL A 538 -5.00 23.18 -15.79
CA VAL A 538 -4.79 23.40 -14.34
C VAL A 538 -4.77 24.90 -14.09
N TYR A 539 -5.59 25.35 -13.15
CA TYR A 539 -5.70 26.74 -12.74
C TYR A 539 -4.95 26.98 -11.43
N PHE A 540 -4.36 28.15 -11.30
CA PHE A 540 -3.62 28.58 -10.11
C PHE A 540 -3.68 30.11 -9.92
N ASP A 541 -4.83 30.71 -10.25
CA ASP A 541 -5.12 32.12 -10.00
C ASP A 541 -5.74 32.34 -8.60
N LYS A 542 -6.08 33.60 -8.27
CA LYS A 542 -6.63 33.98 -6.96
C LYS A 542 -7.97 33.31 -6.64
N ASP A 543 -8.77 32.99 -7.65
CA ASP A 543 -10.10 32.38 -7.52
C ASP A 543 -10.05 30.84 -7.58
N HIS A 544 -8.97 30.30 -8.14
CA HIS A 544 -8.71 28.86 -8.32
C HIS A 544 -7.31 28.48 -7.83
N PRO A 545 -7.01 28.63 -6.54
CA PRO A 545 -5.66 28.48 -5.98
C PRO A 545 -5.27 27.01 -5.79
N SER A 546 -4.88 26.32 -6.86
CA SER A 546 -4.39 24.95 -6.75
C SER A 546 -3.15 24.87 -5.89
N ALA A 547 -3.11 23.86 -5.00
CA ALA A 547 -2.02 23.67 -4.05
C ALA A 547 -1.84 22.20 -3.65
N VAL A 548 -0.61 21.82 -3.30
CA VAL A 548 -0.40 20.63 -2.46
C VAL A 548 -0.48 21.04 -0.99
N VAL A 549 -1.18 20.23 -0.20
CA VAL A 549 -1.33 20.41 1.24
C VAL A 549 -0.45 19.39 1.95
N LEU A 550 0.59 19.86 2.62
CA LEU A 550 1.58 19.04 3.30
C LEU A 550 1.42 19.12 4.81
N PRO A 551 1.42 17.98 5.54
CA PRO A 551 1.36 17.91 6.99
C PRO A 551 2.75 18.19 7.60
N VAL A 552 3.15 19.46 7.65
CA VAL A 552 4.46 19.85 8.18
C VAL A 552 4.51 19.66 9.70
N VAL A 553 5.49 18.90 10.17
CA VAL A 553 5.73 18.66 11.59
C VAL A 553 7.05 19.29 12.03
N TYR A 554 7.09 19.71 13.29
CA TYR A 554 8.31 20.13 13.96
C TYR A 554 8.64 19.03 14.98
N LEU A 555 9.48 18.07 14.54
CA LEU A 555 9.99 17.06 15.46
C LEU A 555 10.95 17.78 16.42
N ASN A 556 10.58 17.83 17.70
CA ASN A 556 11.52 18.26 18.70
C ASN A 556 12.62 17.20 18.74
N ASP A 557 13.82 17.55 18.27
CA ASP A 557 15.01 16.73 18.48
C ASP A 557 15.10 16.50 19.98
N GLY A 558 14.74 15.29 20.41
CA GLY A 558 14.64 14.96 21.83
C GLY A 558 15.96 15.23 22.54
N ARG A 559 16.09 16.43 23.10
CA ARG A 559 17.11 16.84 24.08
C ARG A 559 16.47 16.97 25.45
#